data_0b1ac67a97c7c921cebab1b5fd99c970
#
_entry.id   0b1ac67a97c7c921cebab1b5fd99c970
#
_cell.length_a   1.000
_cell.length_b   1.000
_cell.length_c   1.000
_cell.angle_alpha   90.00
_cell.angle_beta   90.00
_cell.angle_gamma   90.00
#
_symmetry.space_group_name_H-M   'P 1'
#
loop_
_entity.id
_entity.type
_entity.pdbx_description
1 polymer ?
#
loop_
_entity_poly.entity_id
_entity_poly.type
_entity_poly.pdbx_seq_one_letter_code
_entity_poly.pdbx_strand_id
1 'polypeptide(L)'
;MGQKVNPVGFRLGTSRDHDSVWYAKSKDYSKLVLEDIKVRDRVREILPQAPISAVVIKRTMEEIIVDIKTSRPGVVIGKKGEEIEKIKKELKKIINQDVKLNVVEVKQPDLDAQLVADSVTQQLEKRIMFRKAMKRAVQNTMRQGAKGIRIEVSGRLNGAEIARSEWYREGRVPLHTLKADIDYATSEALTTYGILGVKAVSYTHLTLPTIGCV
;
A
#
# COMPACT_ATOMS: atom_id res chain seq x y z
N MET A 1 -17.01 22.04 0.17
CA MET A 1 -17.02 20.61 0.54
C MET A 1 -15.91 20.36 1.52
N GLY A 2 -16.17 19.66 2.63
CA GLY A 2 -15.14 19.33 3.62
C GLY A 2 -14.11 18.33 3.06
N GLN A 3 -12.89 18.39 3.58
CA GLN A 3 -11.85 17.44 3.24
C GLN A 3 -12.16 16.07 3.88
N LYS A 4 -11.81 14.98 3.16
CA LYS A 4 -11.93 13.62 3.68
C LYS A 4 -10.70 13.26 4.49
N VAL A 5 -10.90 12.76 5.70
CA VAL A 5 -9.83 12.22 6.53
C VAL A 5 -9.29 10.93 5.90
N ASN A 6 -7.98 10.73 6.00
CA ASN A 6 -7.36 9.47 5.53
C ASN A 6 -7.91 8.30 6.35
N PRO A 7 -8.52 7.28 5.71
CA PRO A 7 -9.16 6.17 6.42
C PRO A 7 -8.20 5.34 7.27
N VAL A 8 -6.95 5.19 6.84
CA VAL A 8 -5.90 4.48 7.59
C VAL A 8 -5.51 5.31 8.82
N GLY A 9 -5.22 6.61 8.64
CA GLY A 9 -4.86 7.52 9.74
C GLY A 9 -5.95 7.61 10.81
N PHE A 10 -7.23 7.60 10.41
CA PHE A 10 -8.37 7.62 11.31
C PHE A 10 -8.46 6.36 12.20
N ARG A 11 -7.91 5.22 11.74
CA ARG A 11 -7.98 3.92 12.41
C ARG A 11 -6.70 3.52 13.13
N LEU A 12 -5.66 4.33 13.08
CA LEU A 12 -4.41 4.07 13.81
C LEU A 12 -4.66 4.04 15.31
N GLY A 13 -4.09 3.04 15.97
CA GLY A 13 -4.25 2.83 17.42
C GLY A 13 -5.59 2.22 17.85
N THR A 14 -6.50 1.93 16.92
CA THR A 14 -7.78 1.25 17.21
C THR A 14 -7.88 -0.10 16.50
N SER A 15 -7.93 -0.11 15.17
CA SER A 15 -8.05 -1.32 14.36
C SER A 15 -6.84 -1.57 13.44
N ARG A 16 -5.95 -0.59 13.32
CA ARG A 16 -4.72 -0.69 12.52
C ARG A 16 -3.51 -0.24 13.30
N ASP A 17 -2.41 -0.97 13.10
CA ASP A 17 -1.09 -0.61 13.59
C ASP A 17 -0.36 0.27 12.57
N HIS A 18 0.65 0.98 13.05
CA HIS A 18 1.50 1.81 12.21
C HIS A 18 2.57 0.94 11.51
N ASP A 19 2.95 1.32 10.28
CA ASP A 19 4.00 0.63 9.52
C ASP A 19 5.42 0.86 10.07
N SER A 20 5.60 1.81 10.98
CA SER A 20 6.83 2.02 11.75
C SER A 20 6.57 1.70 13.22
N VAL A 21 7.15 0.61 13.71
CA VAL A 21 6.94 0.10 15.07
C VAL A 21 8.23 0.28 15.86
N TRP A 22 8.40 1.48 16.45
CA TRP A 22 9.55 1.79 17.29
C TRP A 22 9.27 3.04 18.15
N TYR A 23 10.11 3.23 19.16
CA TYR A 23 10.09 4.40 20.01
C TYR A 23 11.46 5.07 20.02
N ALA A 24 11.48 6.41 20.00
CA ALA A 24 12.72 7.19 20.08
C ALA A 24 12.54 8.45 20.92
N LYS A 25 13.66 8.96 21.46
CA LYS A 25 13.69 10.25 22.14
C LYS A 25 13.45 11.38 21.14
N SER A 26 12.86 12.49 21.61
CA SER A 26 12.49 13.62 20.76
C SER A 26 13.62 14.17 19.88
N LYS A 27 14.88 14.11 20.36
CA LYS A 27 16.06 14.57 19.60
C LYS A 27 16.39 13.71 18.37
N ASP A 28 16.14 12.41 18.46
CA ASP A 28 16.52 11.43 17.42
C ASP A 28 15.34 11.08 16.50
N TYR A 29 14.13 11.41 16.93
CA TYR A 29 12.89 11.06 16.23
C TYR A 29 12.89 11.52 14.77
N SER A 30 13.24 12.77 14.49
CA SER A 30 13.24 13.31 13.14
C SER A 30 14.21 12.59 12.19
N LYS A 31 15.38 12.22 12.69
CA LYS A 31 16.38 11.46 11.91
C LYS A 31 15.87 10.08 11.53
N LEU A 32 15.30 9.37 12.51
CA LEU A 32 14.78 8.01 12.31
C LEU A 32 13.59 7.98 11.35
N VAL A 33 12.70 8.97 11.42
CA VAL A 33 11.58 9.10 10.46
C VAL A 33 12.10 9.32 9.04
N LEU A 34 13.09 10.21 8.86
CA LEU A 34 13.69 10.44 7.54
C LEU A 34 14.40 9.21 6.99
N GLU A 35 15.07 8.44 7.86
CA GLU A 35 15.66 7.15 7.48
C GLU A 35 14.59 6.15 7.03
N ASP A 36 13.48 6.03 7.76
CA ASP A 36 12.39 5.12 7.40
C ASP A 36 11.76 5.48 6.04
N ILE A 37 11.60 6.77 5.76
CA ILE A 37 11.10 7.24 4.44
C ILE A 37 12.09 6.81 3.35
N LYS A 38 13.38 7.10 3.52
CA LYS A 38 14.42 6.72 2.55
C LYS A 38 14.48 5.22 2.33
N VAL A 39 14.31 4.42 3.39
CA VAL A 39 14.26 2.94 3.29
C VAL A 39 13.09 2.48 2.43
N ARG A 40 11.89 3.02 2.67
CA ARG A 40 10.69 2.67 1.89
C ARG A 40 10.84 3.03 0.42
N ASP A 41 11.32 4.23 0.15
CA ASP A 41 11.53 4.72 -1.22
C ASP A 41 12.58 3.86 -1.92
N ARG A 42 13.71 3.57 -1.24
CA ARG A 42 14.78 2.75 -1.81
C ARG A 42 14.34 1.32 -2.12
N VAL A 43 13.54 0.70 -1.24
CA VAL A 43 12.99 -0.63 -1.51
C VAL A 43 12.09 -0.64 -2.75
N ARG A 44 11.27 0.40 -2.94
CA ARG A 44 10.43 0.53 -4.14
C ARG A 44 11.23 0.80 -5.42
N GLU A 45 12.30 1.58 -5.33
CA GLU A 45 13.21 1.85 -6.46
C GLU A 45 13.96 0.61 -6.93
N ILE A 46 14.44 -0.23 -6.00
CA ILE A 46 15.17 -1.46 -6.34
C ILE A 46 14.24 -2.51 -6.93
N LEU A 47 12.99 -2.54 -6.49
CA LEU A 47 12.01 -3.55 -6.87
C LEU A 47 10.81 -2.98 -7.65
N PRO A 48 10.99 -2.33 -8.80
CA PRO A 48 9.88 -1.70 -9.53
C PRO A 48 8.88 -2.71 -10.10
N GLN A 49 9.30 -3.96 -10.28
CA GLN A 49 8.46 -5.03 -10.83
C GLN A 49 7.77 -5.86 -9.74
N ALA A 50 8.17 -5.72 -8.48
CA ALA A 50 7.58 -6.48 -7.39
C ALA A 50 6.33 -5.76 -6.85
N PRO A 51 5.20 -6.46 -6.76
CA PRO A 51 3.99 -5.90 -6.16
C PRO A 51 4.15 -5.85 -4.63
N ILE A 52 4.53 -4.68 -4.11
CA ILE A 52 4.77 -4.44 -2.68
C ILE A 52 3.50 -3.84 -2.07
N SER A 53 2.91 -4.53 -1.10
CA SER A 53 1.76 -4.04 -0.32
C SER A 53 2.19 -3.00 0.71
N ALA A 54 3.09 -3.38 1.61
CA ALA A 54 3.59 -2.52 2.67
C ALA A 54 5.03 -2.88 3.04
N VAL A 55 5.76 -1.89 3.59
CA VAL A 55 7.09 -2.08 4.17
C VAL A 55 7.00 -1.68 5.64
N VAL A 56 6.98 -2.67 6.52
CA VAL A 56 6.90 -2.47 7.97
C VAL A 56 8.30 -2.48 8.56
N ILE A 57 8.64 -1.42 9.28
CA ILE A 57 9.96 -1.24 9.88
C ILE A 57 9.84 -1.35 11.40
N LYS A 58 10.53 -2.32 11.96
CA LYS A 58 10.63 -2.51 13.42
C LYS A 58 12.07 -2.23 13.84
N ARG A 59 12.25 -1.33 14.78
CA ARG A 59 13.57 -1.02 15.33
C ARG A 59 13.66 -1.54 16.75
N THR A 60 14.63 -2.40 17.00
CA THR A 60 15.07 -2.81 18.34
C THR A 60 16.39 -2.12 18.66
N MET A 61 16.92 -2.31 19.87
CA MET A 61 18.19 -1.69 20.25
C MET A 61 19.38 -2.24 19.45
N GLU A 62 19.30 -3.49 19.01
CA GLU A 62 20.41 -4.19 18.36
C GLU A 62 20.27 -4.30 16.85
N GLU A 63 19.03 -4.49 16.36
CA GLU A 63 18.76 -4.81 14.96
C GLU A 63 17.56 -3.99 14.42
N ILE A 64 17.60 -3.74 13.12
CA ILE A 64 16.47 -3.19 12.39
C ILE A 64 15.86 -4.31 11.55
N ILE A 65 14.58 -4.59 11.79
CA ILE A 65 13.84 -5.61 11.06
C ILE A 65 12.94 -4.89 10.04
N VAL A 66 13.12 -5.21 8.77
CA VAL A 66 12.30 -4.69 7.68
C VAL A 66 11.49 -5.84 7.10
N ASP A 67 10.18 -5.82 7.35
CA ASP A 67 9.24 -6.80 6.83
C ASP A 67 8.62 -6.27 5.52
N ILE A 68 8.91 -6.89 4.39
CA ILE A 68 8.37 -6.54 3.08
C ILE A 68 7.18 -7.43 2.80
N LYS A 69 5.96 -6.85 2.78
CA LYS A 69 4.74 -7.55 2.41
C LYS A 69 4.56 -7.51 0.89
N THR A 70 4.47 -8.67 0.25
CA THR A 70 4.34 -8.79 -1.21
C THR A 70 3.41 -9.93 -1.60
N SER A 71 2.76 -9.82 -2.76
CA SER A 71 1.99 -10.94 -3.31
C SER A 71 2.85 -11.98 -4.04
N ARG A 72 4.10 -11.62 -4.39
CA ARG A 72 5.02 -12.51 -5.12
C ARG A 72 6.39 -12.55 -4.46
N PRO A 73 6.56 -13.32 -3.38
CA PRO A 73 7.81 -13.38 -2.63
C PRO A 73 9.00 -13.83 -3.50
N GLY A 74 8.78 -14.69 -4.48
CA GLY A 74 9.83 -15.16 -5.38
C GLY A 74 10.52 -14.06 -6.20
N VAL A 75 9.81 -12.98 -6.54
CA VAL A 75 10.39 -11.84 -7.26
C VAL A 75 11.30 -11.02 -6.35
N VAL A 76 10.91 -10.86 -5.08
CA VAL A 76 11.69 -10.12 -4.08
C VAL A 76 12.93 -10.91 -3.64
N ILE A 77 12.82 -12.22 -3.52
CA ILE A 77 13.93 -13.10 -3.16
C ILE A 77 14.94 -13.18 -4.30
N GLY A 78 14.45 -13.25 -5.55
CA GLY A 78 15.28 -13.38 -6.73
C GLY A 78 15.93 -14.75 -6.87
N LYS A 79 16.75 -14.91 -7.91
CA LYS A 79 17.50 -16.13 -8.13
C LYS A 79 18.56 -16.31 -7.04
N LYS A 80 18.51 -17.43 -6.32
CA LYS A 80 19.46 -17.76 -5.23
C LYS A 80 19.58 -16.69 -4.11
N GLY A 81 18.60 -15.80 -3.96
CA GLY A 81 18.63 -14.75 -2.93
C GLY A 81 19.45 -13.50 -3.29
N GLU A 82 19.91 -13.34 -4.52
CA GLU A 82 20.74 -12.21 -4.96
C GLU A 82 20.06 -10.85 -4.75
N GLU A 83 18.73 -10.77 -5.02
CA GLU A 83 18.00 -9.52 -4.88
C GLU A 83 17.87 -9.09 -3.40
N ILE A 84 17.63 -10.04 -2.50
CA ILE A 84 17.61 -9.75 -1.04
C ILE A 84 18.96 -9.24 -0.57
N GLU A 85 20.06 -9.84 -1.02
CA GLU A 85 21.40 -9.40 -0.64
C GLU A 85 21.74 -8.01 -1.15
N LYS A 86 21.31 -7.68 -2.37
CA LYS A 86 21.45 -6.32 -2.92
C LYS A 86 20.69 -5.30 -2.08
N ILE A 87 19.41 -5.59 -1.78
CA ILE A 87 18.59 -4.72 -0.93
C ILE A 87 19.26 -4.55 0.44
N LYS A 88 19.70 -5.63 1.08
CA LYS A 88 20.37 -5.58 2.37
C LYS A 88 21.62 -4.71 2.35
N LYS A 89 22.45 -4.83 1.31
CA LYS A 89 23.64 -4.00 1.12
C LYS A 89 23.31 -2.52 0.96
N GLU A 90 22.28 -2.19 0.16
CA GLU A 90 21.84 -0.81 -0.05
C GLU A 90 21.24 -0.20 1.22
N LEU A 91 20.42 -0.95 1.95
CA LEU A 91 19.83 -0.48 3.20
C LEU A 91 20.88 -0.27 4.29
N LYS A 92 21.91 -1.12 4.38
CA LYS A 92 23.03 -0.92 5.30
C LYS A 92 23.78 0.40 5.06
N LYS A 93 23.86 0.86 3.80
CA LYS A 93 24.49 2.17 3.48
C LYS A 93 23.67 3.36 3.99
N ILE A 94 22.34 3.20 4.07
CA ILE A 94 21.43 4.27 4.53
C ILE A 94 21.38 4.34 6.05
N ILE A 95 21.32 3.19 6.72
CA ILE A 95 20.97 3.09 8.13
C ILE A 95 22.22 3.00 9.02
N ASN A 96 23.39 2.58 8.47
CA ASN A 96 24.63 2.30 9.21
C ASN A 96 24.50 1.28 10.37
N GLN A 97 23.49 0.43 10.34
CA GLN A 97 23.23 -0.63 11.32
C GLN A 97 22.93 -1.94 10.61
N ASP A 98 22.93 -3.05 11.36
CA ASP A 98 22.55 -4.34 10.80
C ASP A 98 21.06 -4.42 10.54
N VAL A 99 20.71 -4.79 9.28
CA VAL A 99 19.34 -4.90 8.82
C VAL A 99 18.98 -6.35 8.55
N LYS A 100 17.90 -6.81 9.18
CA LYS A 100 17.29 -8.10 8.93
C LYS A 100 16.09 -7.90 8.00
N LEU A 101 16.10 -8.55 6.85
CA LEU A 101 15.01 -8.51 5.88
C LEU A 101 14.16 -9.78 6.00
N ASN A 102 12.86 -9.59 6.18
CA ASN A 102 11.88 -10.66 6.10
C ASN A 102 10.92 -10.38 4.95
N VAL A 103 10.56 -11.42 4.20
CA VAL A 103 9.56 -11.32 3.13
C VAL A 103 8.31 -12.05 3.59
N VAL A 104 7.20 -11.33 3.65
CA VAL A 104 5.90 -11.83 4.09
C VAL A 104 4.96 -11.91 2.89
N GLU A 105 4.40 -13.08 2.64
CA GLU A 105 3.45 -13.29 1.55
C GLU A 105 2.06 -12.77 1.90
N VAL A 106 1.47 -11.99 0.99
CA VAL A 106 0.06 -11.58 1.04
C VAL A 106 -0.76 -12.60 0.28
N LYS A 107 -1.53 -13.41 1.01
CA LYS A 107 -2.33 -14.53 0.44
C LYS A 107 -3.45 -14.06 -0.50
N GLN A 108 -4.04 -12.89 -0.24
CA GLN A 108 -5.18 -12.35 -0.98
C GLN A 108 -4.84 -10.96 -1.54
N PRO A 109 -4.11 -10.87 -2.65
CA PRO A 109 -3.63 -9.60 -3.18
C PRO A 109 -4.74 -8.67 -3.67
N ASP A 110 -5.85 -9.21 -4.16
CA ASP A 110 -6.96 -8.40 -4.66
C ASP A 110 -7.81 -7.75 -3.54
N LEU A 111 -7.58 -8.08 -2.26
CA LEU A 111 -8.17 -7.39 -1.12
C LEU A 111 -7.32 -6.23 -0.60
N ASP A 112 -6.03 -6.24 -0.90
CA ASP A 112 -5.09 -5.20 -0.50
C ASP A 112 -5.23 -3.97 -1.40
N ALA A 113 -5.52 -2.82 -0.80
CA ALA A 113 -5.79 -1.60 -1.56
C ALA A 113 -4.56 -1.11 -2.34
N GLN A 114 -3.33 -1.29 -1.81
CA GLN A 114 -2.11 -0.88 -2.48
C GLN A 114 -1.87 -1.71 -3.75
N LEU A 115 -2.00 -3.03 -3.64
CA LEU A 115 -1.79 -3.93 -4.77
C LEU A 115 -2.84 -3.72 -5.87
N VAL A 116 -4.09 -3.44 -5.48
CA VAL A 116 -5.16 -3.10 -6.42
C VAL A 116 -4.87 -1.77 -7.11
N ALA A 117 -4.47 -0.73 -6.37
CA ALA A 117 -4.10 0.57 -6.94
C ALA A 117 -2.95 0.42 -7.94
N ASP A 118 -1.87 -0.28 -7.57
CA ASP A 118 -0.70 -0.51 -8.43
C ASP A 118 -1.05 -1.34 -9.68
N SER A 119 -1.95 -2.32 -9.55
CA SER A 119 -2.45 -3.06 -10.72
C SER A 119 -3.22 -2.17 -11.71
N VAL A 120 -4.03 -1.22 -11.19
CA VAL A 120 -4.75 -0.26 -12.03
C VAL A 120 -3.77 0.72 -12.68
N THR A 121 -2.79 1.27 -11.96
CA THR A 121 -1.78 2.18 -12.51
C THR A 121 -0.97 1.55 -13.63
N GLN A 122 -0.49 0.31 -13.45
CA GLN A 122 0.22 -0.43 -14.49
C GLN A 122 -0.64 -0.65 -15.75
N GLN A 123 -1.96 -0.87 -15.60
CA GLN A 123 -2.85 -0.98 -16.74
C GLN A 123 -3.04 0.37 -17.45
N LEU A 124 -3.10 1.48 -16.71
CA LEU A 124 -3.21 2.83 -17.28
C LEU A 124 -1.94 3.22 -18.05
N GLU A 125 -0.75 2.90 -17.53
CA GLU A 125 0.53 3.09 -18.22
C GLU A 125 0.61 2.31 -19.53
N LYS A 126 0.03 1.11 -19.56
CA LYS A 126 -0.12 0.29 -20.77
C LYS A 126 -1.24 0.78 -21.71
N ARG A 127 -1.80 1.97 -21.46
CA ARG A 127 -2.85 2.60 -22.25
C ARG A 127 -4.15 1.79 -22.36
N ILE A 128 -4.44 0.97 -21.33
CA ILE A 128 -5.74 0.31 -21.25
C ILE A 128 -6.79 1.34 -20.85
N MET A 129 -7.99 1.24 -21.43
CA MET A 129 -9.12 2.11 -21.10
C MET A 129 -9.37 2.11 -19.58
N PHE A 130 -9.35 3.28 -18.94
CA PHE A 130 -9.50 3.42 -17.49
C PHE A 130 -10.80 2.80 -16.95
N ARG A 131 -11.93 2.89 -17.69
CA ARG A 131 -13.19 2.26 -17.30
C ARG A 131 -13.08 0.73 -17.24
N LYS A 132 -12.36 0.14 -18.20
CA LYS A 132 -12.14 -1.32 -18.24
C LYS A 132 -11.24 -1.76 -17.10
N ALA A 133 -10.16 -1.00 -16.82
CA ALA A 133 -9.25 -1.27 -15.72
C ALA A 133 -9.95 -1.21 -14.36
N MET A 134 -10.73 -0.13 -14.10
CA MET A 134 -11.48 0.01 -12.86
C MET A 134 -12.53 -1.09 -12.67
N LYS A 135 -13.34 -1.39 -13.71
CA LYS A 135 -14.36 -2.46 -13.62
C LYS A 135 -13.74 -3.83 -13.33
N ARG A 136 -12.63 -4.15 -14.00
CA ARG A 136 -11.90 -5.41 -13.77
C ARG A 136 -11.40 -5.51 -12.33
N ALA A 137 -10.78 -4.45 -11.82
CA ALA A 137 -10.28 -4.41 -10.45
C ALA A 137 -11.43 -4.58 -9.44
N VAL A 138 -12.54 -3.87 -9.62
CA VAL A 138 -13.73 -4.00 -8.77
C VAL A 138 -14.28 -5.43 -8.77
N GLN A 139 -14.44 -6.04 -9.95
CA GLN A 139 -14.94 -7.41 -10.08
C GLN A 139 -14.02 -8.45 -9.41
N ASN A 140 -12.70 -8.30 -9.57
CA ASN A 140 -11.74 -9.20 -8.96
C ASN A 140 -11.80 -9.13 -7.43
N THR A 141 -11.79 -7.91 -6.88
CA THR A 141 -11.87 -7.70 -5.42
C THR A 141 -13.18 -8.25 -4.84
N MET A 142 -14.31 -8.06 -5.51
CA MET A 142 -15.60 -8.61 -5.06
C MET A 142 -15.62 -10.14 -5.12
N ARG A 143 -14.99 -10.75 -6.13
CA ARG A 143 -14.85 -12.22 -6.22
C ARG A 143 -14.00 -12.81 -5.10
N GLN A 144 -13.01 -12.07 -4.61
CA GLN A 144 -12.16 -12.46 -3.47
C GLN A 144 -12.86 -12.32 -2.11
N GLY A 145 -14.11 -11.85 -2.11
CA GLY A 145 -14.93 -11.77 -0.90
C GLY A 145 -14.91 -10.43 -0.17
N ALA A 146 -14.45 -9.35 -0.82
CA ALA A 146 -14.63 -8.01 -0.28
C ALA A 146 -16.11 -7.66 -0.12
N LYS A 147 -16.47 -6.97 0.96
CA LYS A 147 -17.84 -6.46 1.18
C LYS A 147 -18.11 -5.15 0.46
N GLY A 148 -17.07 -4.51 -0.01
CA GLY A 148 -17.17 -3.32 -0.80
C GLY A 148 -15.82 -2.78 -1.25
N ILE A 149 -15.84 -2.11 -2.39
CA ILE A 149 -14.67 -1.44 -2.96
C ILE A 149 -15.09 -0.13 -3.60
N ARG A 150 -14.20 0.85 -3.53
CA ARG A 150 -14.27 2.10 -4.29
C ARG A 150 -12.92 2.38 -4.92
N ILE A 151 -12.92 2.59 -6.23
CA ILE A 151 -11.74 3.03 -6.98
C ILE A 151 -12.07 4.37 -7.61
N GLU A 152 -11.15 5.33 -7.47
CA GLU A 152 -11.25 6.66 -8.06
C GLU A 152 -9.99 6.94 -8.88
N VAL A 153 -10.18 7.38 -10.11
CA VAL A 153 -9.09 7.78 -11.01
C VAL A 153 -9.29 9.23 -11.37
N SER A 154 -8.25 10.03 -11.19
CA SER A 154 -8.25 11.48 -11.42
C SER A 154 -7.11 11.91 -12.31
N GLY A 155 -7.36 12.92 -13.14
CA GLY A 155 -6.37 13.48 -14.06
C GLY A 155 -6.91 13.60 -15.49
N ARG A 156 -6.02 13.63 -16.47
CA ARG A 156 -6.34 13.72 -17.91
C ARG A 156 -6.73 12.34 -18.46
N LEU A 157 -7.95 11.90 -18.15
CA LEU A 157 -8.43 10.57 -18.53
C LEU A 157 -8.50 10.43 -20.06
N ASN A 158 -7.84 9.39 -20.60
CA ASN A 158 -7.67 9.14 -22.05
C ASN A 158 -7.05 10.31 -22.84
N GLY A 159 -6.22 11.13 -22.19
CA GLY A 159 -5.56 12.26 -22.84
C GLY A 159 -6.45 13.50 -23.04
N ALA A 160 -7.59 13.58 -22.40
CA ALA A 160 -8.45 14.77 -22.45
C ALA A 160 -7.71 15.99 -21.93
N GLU A 161 -7.94 17.18 -22.53
CA GLU A 161 -7.30 18.43 -22.09
C GLU A 161 -7.72 18.82 -20.69
N ILE A 162 -9.01 18.65 -20.37
CA ILE A 162 -9.55 18.99 -19.06
C ILE A 162 -9.48 17.76 -18.15
N ALA A 163 -8.82 17.92 -17.01
CA ALA A 163 -8.74 16.89 -15.99
C ALA A 163 -10.10 16.67 -15.33
N ARG A 164 -10.43 15.43 -15.07
CA ARG A 164 -11.63 15.04 -14.35
C ARG A 164 -11.38 13.85 -13.46
N SER A 165 -12.28 13.61 -12.51
CA SER A 165 -12.26 12.44 -11.63
C SER A 165 -13.45 11.54 -11.93
N GLU A 166 -13.19 10.27 -12.17
CA GLU A 166 -14.23 9.25 -12.28
C GLU A 166 -14.02 8.18 -11.22
N TRP A 167 -15.10 7.67 -10.65
CA TRP A 167 -15.04 6.65 -9.63
C TRP A 167 -16.07 5.55 -9.84
N TYR A 168 -15.70 4.34 -9.43
CA TYR A 168 -16.61 3.19 -9.35
C TYR A 168 -16.66 2.68 -7.94
N ARG A 169 -17.85 2.30 -7.49
CA ARG A 169 -18.09 1.69 -6.19
C ARG A 169 -19.02 0.51 -6.33
N GLU A 170 -18.69 -0.56 -5.65
CA GLU A 170 -19.54 -1.74 -5.50
C GLU A 170 -19.57 -2.15 -4.03
N GLY A 171 -20.74 -2.56 -3.55
CA GLY A 171 -20.94 -2.89 -2.15
C GLY A 171 -20.95 -1.70 -1.19
N ARG A 172 -20.64 -1.94 0.07
CA ARG A 172 -20.61 -0.93 1.13
C ARG A 172 -19.17 -0.51 1.44
N VAL A 173 -18.95 0.78 1.66
CA VAL A 173 -17.67 1.35 2.09
C VAL A 173 -17.93 2.31 3.25
N PRO A 174 -18.04 1.80 4.50
CA PRO A 174 -18.42 2.61 5.66
C PRO A 174 -17.21 3.37 6.22
N LEU A 175 -16.81 4.47 5.59
CA LEU A 175 -15.62 5.25 5.97
C LEU A 175 -15.69 5.83 7.39
N HIS A 176 -16.89 6.15 7.88
CA HIS A 176 -17.10 6.74 9.21
C HIS A 176 -17.14 5.71 10.35
N THR A 177 -17.30 4.43 10.04
CA THR A 177 -17.35 3.36 11.05
C THR A 177 -15.94 2.99 11.46
N LEU A 178 -15.52 3.31 12.68
CA LEU A 178 -14.18 3.08 13.20
C LEU A 178 -13.81 1.58 13.26
N LYS A 179 -14.78 0.72 13.63
CA LYS A 179 -14.62 -0.74 13.72
C LYS A 179 -14.50 -1.45 12.37
N ALA A 180 -14.81 -0.76 11.25
CA ALA A 180 -14.72 -1.36 9.93
C ALA A 180 -13.24 -1.48 9.50
N ASP A 181 -12.84 -2.68 9.09
CA ASP A 181 -11.51 -2.89 8.50
C ASP A 181 -11.52 -2.37 7.05
N ILE A 182 -10.95 -1.19 6.89
CA ILE A 182 -10.85 -0.50 5.61
C ILE A 182 -9.38 -0.31 5.28
N ASP A 183 -9.00 -0.79 4.11
CA ASP A 183 -7.70 -0.52 3.53
C ASP A 183 -7.81 0.61 2.49
N TYR A 184 -6.81 1.49 2.47
CA TYR A 184 -6.78 2.64 1.60
C TYR A 184 -5.37 2.83 1.06
N ALA A 185 -5.28 3.03 -0.25
CA ALA A 185 -4.02 3.32 -0.90
C ALA A 185 -4.18 4.33 -2.03
N THR A 186 -3.07 5.00 -2.32
CA THR A 186 -2.94 5.91 -3.45
C THR A 186 -1.75 5.47 -4.28
N SER A 187 -1.90 5.52 -5.60
CA SER A 187 -0.82 5.24 -6.55
C SER A 187 -0.90 6.20 -7.73
N GLU A 188 0.23 6.44 -8.38
CA GLU A 188 0.36 7.39 -9.48
C GLU A 188 0.77 6.66 -10.75
N ALA A 189 0.08 6.89 -11.85
CA ALA A 189 0.42 6.37 -13.17
C ALA A 189 1.05 7.47 -14.03
N LEU A 190 2.27 7.25 -14.49
CA LEU A 190 2.95 8.14 -15.39
C LEU A 190 2.49 7.87 -16.83
N THR A 191 1.76 8.81 -17.42
CA THR A 191 1.31 8.70 -18.81
C THR A 191 1.95 9.78 -19.68
N THR A 192 1.90 9.60 -21.01
CA THR A 192 2.41 10.59 -21.95
C THR A 192 1.70 11.95 -21.86
N TYR A 193 0.49 11.99 -21.30
CA TYR A 193 -0.33 13.19 -21.13
C TYR A 193 -0.26 13.82 -19.73
N GLY A 194 0.53 13.23 -18.83
CA GLY A 194 0.68 13.65 -17.44
C GLY A 194 0.44 12.53 -16.45
N ILE A 195 0.41 12.87 -15.17
CA ILE A 195 0.23 11.94 -14.08
C ILE A 195 -1.27 11.72 -13.83
N LEU A 196 -1.67 10.45 -13.70
CA LEU A 196 -3.00 10.06 -13.25
C LEU A 196 -2.92 9.56 -11.82
N GLY A 197 -3.72 10.13 -10.92
CA GLY A 197 -3.83 9.66 -9.54
C GLY A 197 -4.90 8.57 -9.42
N VAL A 198 -4.56 7.45 -8.81
CA VAL A 198 -5.48 6.36 -8.49
C VAL A 198 -5.63 6.26 -6.98
N LYS A 199 -6.88 6.21 -6.49
CA LYS A 199 -7.21 5.97 -5.09
C LYS A 199 -8.04 4.70 -5.01
N ALA A 200 -7.60 3.72 -4.21
CA ALA A 200 -8.33 2.51 -3.95
C ALA A 200 -8.72 2.42 -2.48
N VAL A 201 -9.95 2.00 -2.23
CA VAL A 201 -10.49 1.74 -0.89
C VAL A 201 -11.13 0.37 -0.92
N SER A 202 -10.63 -0.57 -0.13
CA SER A 202 -11.25 -1.89 0.04
C SER A 202 -11.83 -2.04 1.44
N TYR A 203 -12.97 -2.69 1.52
CA TYR A 203 -13.62 -3.02 2.77
C TYR A 203 -13.84 -4.53 2.86
N THR A 204 -13.27 -5.17 3.87
CA THR A 204 -13.34 -6.62 4.02
C THR A 204 -14.43 -7.06 5.02
N HIS A 205 -14.40 -6.58 6.24
CA HIS A 205 -15.36 -6.97 7.28
C HIS A 205 -15.41 -5.96 8.42
N LEU A 206 -16.46 -6.08 9.25
CA LEU A 206 -16.52 -5.43 10.55
C LEU A 206 -15.74 -6.28 11.55
N THR A 207 -14.76 -5.71 12.21
CA THR A 207 -14.20 -6.32 13.41
C THR A 207 -15.25 -6.23 14.52
N LEU A 208 -15.95 -7.33 14.78
CA LEU A 208 -16.80 -7.42 15.96
C LEU A 208 -15.87 -7.52 17.18
N PRO A 209 -16.03 -6.69 18.23
CA PRO A 209 -15.40 -6.98 19.49
C PRO A 209 -15.97 -8.32 19.95
N THR A 210 -15.10 -9.29 20.17
CA THR A 210 -15.48 -10.49 20.91
C THR A 210 -15.75 -10.02 22.34
N ILE A 211 -17.01 -9.67 22.61
CA ILE A 211 -17.47 -9.53 23.99
C ILE A 211 -17.44 -10.96 24.51
N GLY A 212 -16.36 -11.29 25.19
CA GLY A 212 -16.35 -12.47 26.04
C GLY A 212 -17.45 -12.27 27.07
N CYS A 213 -18.60 -12.82 26.81
CA CYS A 213 -19.59 -13.03 27.86
C CYS A 213 -18.96 -14.06 28.79
N VAL A 214 -18.55 -13.61 29.95
CA VAL A 214 -18.34 -14.46 31.12
C VAL A 214 -19.70 -14.82 31.68
#